data_a36d143c6ef72770a133bf246d8a4c13
#
_entry.id   a36d143c6ef72770a133bf246d8a4c13
#
_cell.length_a   1.000
_cell.length_b   1.000
_cell.length_c   1.000
_cell.angle_alpha   90.00
_cell.angle_beta   90.00
_cell.angle_gamma   90.00
#
_symmetry.space_group_name_H-M   'P 1'
#
loop_
_entity.id
_entity.type
_entity.pdbx_description
1 polymer ?
#
loop_
_entity_poly.entity_id
_entity_poly.type
_entity_poly.pdbx_seq_one_letter_code
_entity_poly.pdbx_strand_id
1 'polypeptide(L)'
;YPDLVPHHLPAGIQKFRDDYPDVRIRLLARSYNPLIQLVRSGEIDLAFCSAPPADDSTLEFKELFKYNTVLMTPPGHELLNGGPVALEDIAAFPLILPAPESQLRQRVEQAFKNRGLNSDVVLALDDTESMKRYVEIGMGVGIGADFTLHAEDHHRFGVARLDHIFPSSVIGVCTLKGKFAGQAVSNFIEMMSDQIRGFHAELSSGDEDNVASSGLAEVGSKGD
;
A
#
# COMPACT_ATOMS: atom_id res chain seq x y z
N TYR A 1 -1.48 -0.63 9.90
CA TYR A 1 -1.03 -1.19 8.61
C TYR A 1 0.51 -1.27 8.65
N PRO A 2 1.14 -2.47 8.51
CA PRO A 2 2.58 -2.64 8.71
C PRO A 2 3.43 -1.71 7.83
N ASP A 3 3.12 -1.59 6.55
CA ASP A 3 3.90 -0.80 5.59
C ASP A 3 3.90 0.73 5.86
N LEU A 4 2.93 1.26 6.60
CA LEU A 4 2.93 2.67 6.98
C LEU A 4 3.97 2.98 8.06
N VAL A 5 4.30 1.98 8.90
CA VAL A 5 5.16 2.17 10.07
C VAL A 5 6.56 2.66 9.71
N PRO A 6 7.28 2.02 8.75
CA PRO A 6 8.64 2.44 8.43
C PRO A 6 8.71 3.71 7.58
N HIS A 7 7.72 3.99 6.76
CA HIS A 7 7.84 5.01 5.71
C HIS A 7 7.10 6.30 6.01
N HIS A 8 5.91 6.21 6.60
CA HIS A 8 4.99 7.36 6.70
C HIS A 8 4.84 7.92 8.11
N LEU A 9 5.12 7.12 9.15
CA LEU A 9 4.89 7.55 10.52
C LEU A 9 6.09 8.20 11.23
N PRO A 10 7.38 7.87 10.96
CA PRO A 10 8.48 8.31 11.80
C PRO A 10 8.62 9.83 11.92
N ALA A 11 8.58 10.55 10.80
CA ALA A 11 8.76 12.01 10.81
C ALA A 11 7.60 12.72 11.53
N GLY A 12 6.35 12.27 11.34
CA GLY A 12 5.20 12.84 12.07
C GLY A 12 5.21 12.53 13.55
N ILE A 13 5.61 11.31 13.91
CA ILE A 13 5.76 10.94 15.33
C ILE A 13 6.85 11.78 15.99
N GLN A 14 7.98 12.00 15.31
CA GLN A 14 9.04 12.85 15.83
C GLN A 14 8.54 14.27 16.06
N LYS A 15 7.93 14.90 15.06
CA LYS A 15 7.35 16.23 15.17
C LYS A 15 6.31 16.33 16.29
N PHE A 16 5.42 15.34 16.39
CA PHE A 16 4.41 15.33 17.45
C PHE A 16 5.03 15.24 18.85
N ARG A 17 6.09 14.45 19.03
CA ARG A 17 6.80 14.37 20.31
C ARG A 17 7.51 15.67 20.69
N ASP A 18 8.01 16.40 19.70
CA ASP A 18 8.63 17.71 19.93
C ASP A 18 7.59 18.77 20.37
N ASP A 19 6.39 18.73 19.74
CA ASP A 19 5.29 19.66 20.07
C ASP A 19 4.53 19.27 21.35
N TYR A 20 4.52 17.98 21.73
CA TYR A 20 3.76 17.42 22.86
C TYR A 20 4.62 16.48 23.70
N PRO A 21 5.66 16.96 24.41
CA PRO A 21 6.64 16.12 25.08
C PRO A 21 6.07 15.28 26.25
N ASP A 22 4.94 15.71 26.82
CA ASP A 22 4.27 14.97 27.92
C ASP A 22 3.35 13.84 27.41
N VAL A 23 3.12 13.74 26.09
CA VAL A 23 2.27 12.71 25.51
C VAL A 23 3.08 11.44 25.22
N ARG A 24 2.66 10.32 25.77
CA ARG A 24 3.27 9.02 25.48
C ARG A 24 2.58 8.36 24.28
N ILE A 25 3.35 8.08 23.24
CA ILE A 25 2.90 7.32 22.06
C ILE A 25 3.28 5.85 22.24
N ARG A 26 2.30 4.96 22.05
CA ARG A 26 2.52 3.52 21.92
C ARG A 26 2.13 3.09 20.50
N LEU A 27 3.11 2.62 19.73
CA LEU A 27 2.90 2.14 18.36
C LEU A 27 2.83 0.61 18.33
N LEU A 28 1.80 0.09 17.64
CA LEU A 28 1.60 -1.34 17.44
C LEU A 28 1.43 -1.61 15.94
N ALA A 29 2.27 -2.47 15.38
CA ALA A 29 2.07 -3.01 14.04
C ALA A 29 1.32 -4.34 14.14
N ARG A 30 0.17 -4.44 13.47
CA ARG A 30 -0.69 -5.64 13.45
C ARG A 30 -1.37 -5.78 12.09
N SER A 31 -1.73 -6.98 11.73
CA SER A 31 -2.64 -7.25 10.61
C SER A 31 -4.03 -6.67 10.88
N TYR A 32 -4.85 -6.54 9.83
CA TYR A 32 -6.10 -5.77 9.87
C TYR A 32 -7.07 -6.22 10.98
N ASN A 33 -7.42 -7.52 11.02
CA ASN A 33 -8.44 -8.00 11.95
C ASN A 33 -8.08 -7.81 13.44
N PRO A 34 -6.89 -8.21 13.92
CA PRO A 34 -6.45 -7.91 15.29
C PRO A 34 -6.41 -6.40 15.58
N LEU A 35 -5.97 -5.58 14.62
CA LEU A 35 -5.90 -4.12 14.78
C LEU A 35 -7.29 -3.52 15.02
N ILE A 36 -8.28 -3.91 14.22
CA ILE A 36 -9.67 -3.43 14.35
C ILE A 36 -10.31 -3.88 15.68
N GLN A 37 -10.00 -5.08 16.16
CA GLN A 37 -10.48 -5.51 17.48
C GLN A 37 -9.93 -4.64 18.62
N LEU A 38 -8.67 -4.23 18.54
CA LEU A 38 -8.07 -3.31 19.52
C LEU A 38 -8.73 -1.92 19.50
N VAL A 39 -9.15 -1.43 18.33
CA VAL A 39 -9.93 -0.19 18.23
C VAL A 39 -11.31 -0.37 18.86
N ARG A 40 -12.02 -1.46 18.53
CA ARG A 40 -13.37 -1.74 19.06
C ARG A 40 -13.38 -1.94 20.57
N SER A 41 -12.36 -2.59 21.15
CA SER A 41 -12.23 -2.74 22.59
C SER A 41 -11.82 -1.44 23.30
N GLY A 42 -11.39 -0.41 22.55
CA GLY A 42 -10.87 0.83 23.10
C GLY A 42 -9.48 0.71 23.72
N GLU A 43 -8.78 -0.41 23.48
CA GLU A 43 -7.41 -0.62 23.97
C GLU A 43 -6.40 0.30 23.25
N ILE A 44 -6.70 0.66 22.00
CA ILE A 44 -5.97 1.70 21.25
C ILE A 44 -6.91 2.84 20.91
N ASP A 45 -6.36 4.04 20.74
CA ASP A 45 -7.15 5.23 20.46
C ASP A 45 -7.48 5.38 18.99
N LEU A 46 -6.58 4.98 18.11
CA LEU A 46 -6.73 5.06 16.66
C LEU A 46 -5.93 3.97 15.94
N ALA A 47 -6.31 3.69 14.70
CA ALA A 47 -5.55 2.84 13.80
C ALA A 47 -5.42 3.45 12.41
N PHE A 48 -4.24 3.38 11.80
CA PHE A 48 -4.07 3.61 10.37
C PHE A 48 -4.27 2.29 9.64
N CYS A 49 -5.32 2.20 8.84
CA CYS A 49 -5.71 0.94 8.19
C CYS A 49 -6.53 1.18 6.92
N SER A 50 -6.80 0.11 6.18
CA SER A 50 -7.79 0.13 5.11
C SER A 50 -9.20 0.37 5.66
N ALA A 51 -10.11 0.87 4.81
CA ALA A 51 -11.48 1.13 5.20
C ALA A 51 -12.15 -0.12 5.81
N PRO A 52 -12.84 0.03 6.95
CA PRO A 52 -13.68 -1.04 7.50
C PRO A 52 -14.88 -1.32 6.57
N PRO A 53 -15.56 -2.46 6.74
CA PRO A 53 -16.82 -2.73 6.04
C PRO A 53 -17.82 -1.59 6.25
N ALA A 54 -18.57 -1.25 5.20
CA ALA A 54 -19.50 -0.10 5.22
C ALA A 54 -20.65 -0.26 6.22
N ASP A 55 -20.97 -1.47 6.63
CA ASP A 55 -22.00 -1.82 7.61
C ASP A 55 -21.51 -1.79 9.07
N ASP A 56 -20.22 -1.56 9.29
CA ASP A 56 -19.65 -1.43 10.64
C ASP A 56 -19.98 -0.08 11.27
N SER A 57 -21.09 -0.04 11.98
CA SER A 57 -21.57 1.17 12.66
C SER A 57 -20.81 1.51 13.95
N THR A 58 -19.88 0.66 14.40
CA THR A 58 -19.13 0.85 15.67
C THR A 58 -17.88 1.69 15.49
N LEU A 59 -17.44 1.87 14.27
CA LEU A 59 -16.20 2.59 13.93
C LEU A 59 -16.50 3.89 13.18
N GLU A 60 -15.62 4.85 13.35
CA GLU A 60 -15.52 6.03 12.50
C GLU A 60 -14.26 5.91 11.65
N PHE A 61 -14.38 6.22 10.35
CA PHE A 61 -13.28 6.15 9.40
C PHE A 61 -13.12 7.46 8.65
N LYS A 62 -11.92 8.02 8.70
CA LYS A 62 -11.53 9.24 7.95
C LYS A 62 -10.50 8.85 6.90
N GLU A 63 -10.86 8.98 5.63
CA GLU A 63 -9.95 8.74 4.51
C GLU A 63 -8.73 9.67 4.54
N LEU A 64 -7.56 9.13 4.24
CA LEU A 64 -6.32 9.88 4.09
C LEU A 64 -5.86 9.94 2.64
N PHE A 65 -5.67 8.78 2.01
CA PHE A 65 -5.24 8.67 0.62
C PHE A 65 -5.73 7.38 -0.04
N LYS A 66 -5.75 7.39 -1.37
CA LYS A 66 -6.02 6.21 -2.19
C LYS A 66 -4.72 5.59 -2.65
N TYR A 67 -4.73 4.28 -2.82
CA TYR A 67 -3.62 3.54 -3.41
C TYR A 67 -4.11 2.52 -4.43
N ASN A 68 -3.22 2.12 -5.33
CA ASN A 68 -3.51 1.14 -6.36
C ASN A 68 -2.72 -0.15 -6.12
N THR A 69 -3.22 -1.23 -6.70
CA THR A 69 -2.52 -2.51 -6.68
C THR A 69 -1.52 -2.55 -7.82
N VAL A 70 -0.32 -3.03 -7.54
CA VAL A 70 0.76 -3.19 -8.51
C VAL A 70 1.30 -4.61 -8.53
N LEU A 71 1.76 -5.03 -9.70
CA LEU A 71 2.59 -6.21 -9.89
C LEU A 71 4.05 -5.77 -9.81
N MET A 72 4.86 -6.52 -9.09
CA MET A 72 6.32 -6.39 -9.03
C MET A 72 6.94 -7.65 -9.61
N THR A 73 7.90 -7.50 -10.51
CA THR A 73 8.57 -8.62 -11.19
C THR A 73 10.09 -8.43 -11.15
N PRO A 74 10.90 -9.48 -11.33
CA PRO A 74 12.31 -9.30 -11.63
C PRO A 74 12.51 -8.36 -12.84
N PRO A 75 13.67 -7.68 -12.95
CA PRO A 75 13.95 -6.80 -14.08
C PRO A 75 13.85 -7.53 -15.41
N GLY A 76 13.23 -6.89 -16.42
CA GLY A 76 13.11 -7.46 -17.76
C GLY A 76 12.17 -8.66 -17.89
N HIS A 77 11.29 -8.86 -16.93
CA HIS A 77 10.35 -9.97 -16.92
C HIS A 77 9.35 -9.90 -18.08
N GLU A 78 9.02 -11.03 -18.69
CA GLU A 78 8.17 -11.14 -19.87
C GLU A 78 6.74 -10.57 -19.68
N LEU A 79 6.20 -10.60 -18.46
CA LEU A 79 4.90 -10.01 -18.14
C LEU A 79 4.80 -8.50 -18.43
N LEU A 80 5.94 -7.80 -18.61
CA LEU A 80 5.97 -6.36 -18.86
C LEU A 80 6.06 -6.02 -20.36
N ASN A 81 6.18 -7.02 -21.24
CA ASN A 81 6.47 -6.80 -22.67
C ASN A 81 5.22 -6.65 -23.55
N GLY A 82 4.00 -6.74 -23.02
CA GLY A 82 2.80 -6.94 -23.84
C GLY A 82 1.60 -6.01 -23.57
N GLY A 83 1.76 -4.89 -22.89
CA GLY A 83 0.62 -4.04 -22.52
C GLY A 83 0.02 -4.38 -21.14
N PRO A 84 -1.28 -4.13 -20.88
CA PRO A 84 -1.88 -4.42 -19.58
C PRO A 84 -1.81 -5.90 -19.23
N VAL A 85 -1.24 -6.23 -18.08
CA VAL A 85 -1.03 -7.61 -17.63
C VAL A 85 -2.36 -8.24 -17.21
N ALA A 86 -2.74 -9.37 -17.80
CA ALA A 86 -3.94 -10.10 -17.40
C ALA A 86 -3.69 -10.98 -16.16
N LEU A 87 -4.76 -11.27 -15.42
CA LEU A 87 -4.66 -12.12 -14.23
C LEU A 87 -4.27 -13.57 -14.60
N GLU A 88 -4.69 -14.00 -15.79
CA GLU A 88 -4.36 -15.28 -16.41
C GLU A 88 -2.85 -15.42 -16.64
N ASP A 89 -2.20 -14.35 -17.10
CA ASP A 89 -0.75 -14.33 -17.33
C ASP A 89 0.00 -14.39 -15.98
N ILE A 90 -0.48 -13.68 -14.96
CA ILE A 90 0.10 -13.70 -13.60
C ILE A 90 0.01 -15.11 -13.00
N ALA A 91 -1.10 -15.83 -13.26
CA ALA A 91 -1.34 -17.16 -12.71
C ALA A 91 -0.33 -18.22 -13.19
N ALA A 92 0.43 -17.94 -14.25
CA ALA A 92 1.48 -18.83 -14.77
C ALA A 92 2.78 -18.80 -13.95
N PHE A 93 2.90 -17.87 -13.00
CA PHE A 93 4.13 -17.65 -12.22
C PHE A 93 3.92 -17.90 -10.72
N PRO A 94 5.00 -18.29 -9.99
CA PRO A 94 4.98 -18.34 -8.54
C PRO A 94 4.67 -16.95 -7.95
N LEU A 95 3.77 -16.89 -6.96
CA LEU A 95 3.30 -15.65 -6.38
C LEU A 95 3.92 -15.39 -5.00
N ILE A 96 4.35 -14.18 -4.78
CA ILE A 96 4.72 -13.63 -3.47
C ILE A 96 3.63 -12.65 -3.08
N LEU A 97 2.88 -12.93 -2.02
CA LEU A 97 1.71 -12.18 -1.64
C LEU A 97 1.77 -11.74 -0.17
N PRO A 98 0.99 -10.72 0.22
CA PRO A 98 0.82 -10.39 1.63
C PRO A 98 0.27 -11.58 2.43
N ALA A 99 0.41 -11.52 3.77
CA ALA A 99 -0.14 -12.53 4.66
C ALA A 99 -1.64 -12.75 4.45
N PRO A 100 -2.18 -13.95 4.73
CA PRO A 100 -3.58 -14.31 4.45
C PRO A 100 -4.61 -13.37 5.07
N GLU A 101 -4.29 -12.74 6.21
CA GLU A 101 -5.14 -11.80 6.93
C GLU A 101 -5.20 -10.41 6.28
N SER A 102 -4.35 -10.13 5.29
CA SER A 102 -4.33 -8.88 4.57
C SER A 102 -5.56 -8.74 3.66
N GLN A 103 -6.20 -7.58 3.67
CA GLN A 103 -7.31 -7.29 2.76
C GLN A 103 -6.88 -7.34 1.28
N LEU A 104 -5.65 -6.93 0.96
CA LEU A 104 -5.11 -7.05 -0.41
C LEU A 104 -5.03 -8.52 -0.82
N ARG A 105 -4.49 -9.38 0.05
CA ARG A 105 -4.43 -10.83 -0.21
C ARG A 105 -5.81 -11.42 -0.49
N GLN A 106 -6.80 -11.12 0.34
CA GLN A 106 -8.17 -11.62 0.16
C GLN A 106 -8.77 -11.19 -1.17
N ARG A 107 -8.53 -9.93 -1.59
CA ARG A 107 -8.99 -9.42 -2.91
C ARG A 107 -8.30 -10.14 -4.07
N VAL A 108 -7.00 -10.38 -3.98
CA VAL A 108 -6.25 -11.12 -4.99
C VAL A 108 -6.80 -12.55 -5.12
N GLU A 109 -6.91 -13.27 -4.01
CA GLU A 109 -7.45 -14.63 -4.01
C GLU A 109 -8.88 -14.70 -4.56
N GLN A 110 -9.73 -13.73 -4.20
CA GLN A 110 -11.09 -13.66 -4.72
C GLN A 110 -11.11 -13.41 -6.23
N ALA A 111 -10.21 -12.57 -6.75
CA ALA A 111 -10.11 -12.31 -8.19
C ALA A 111 -9.66 -13.57 -8.97
N PHE A 112 -8.67 -14.31 -8.46
CA PHE A 112 -8.25 -15.60 -9.01
C PHE A 112 -9.40 -16.60 -9.01
N LYS A 113 -10.05 -16.77 -7.87
CA LYS A 113 -11.19 -17.68 -7.70
C LYS A 113 -12.35 -17.36 -8.67
N ASN A 114 -12.69 -16.07 -8.84
CA ASN A 114 -13.78 -15.65 -9.72
C ASN A 114 -13.51 -15.98 -11.20
N ARG A 115 -12.25 -16.15 -11.58
CA ARG A 115 -11.83 -16.55 -12.93
C ARG A 115 -11.48 -18.04 -13.05
N GLY A 116 -11.65 -18.81 -11.97
CA GLY A 116 -11.29 -20.24 -11.95
C GLY A 116 -9.79 -20.49 -12.06
N LEU A 117 -8.96 -19.51 -11.67
CA LEU A 117 -7.51 -19.62 -11.71
C LEU A 117 -6.98 -20.14 -10.37
N ASN A 118 -5.90 -20.91 -10.43
CA ASN A 118 -5.13 -21.28 -9.25
C ASN A 118 -4.04 -20.24 -8.99
N SER A 119 -3.77 -19.98 -7.72
CA SER A 119 -2.64 -19.15 -7.28
C SER A 119 -1.56 -20.06 -6.67
N ASP A 120 -0.39 -20.13 -7.30
CA ASP A 120 0.78 -20.81 -6.74
C ASP A 120 1.52 -19.85 -5.80
N VAL A 121 1.08 -19.78 -4.55
CA VAL A 121 1.68 -18.89 -3.56
C VAL A 121 2.86 -19.55 -2.89
N VAL A 122 4.05 -19.18 -3.30
CA VAL A 122 5.32 -19.71 -2.76
C VAL A 122 5.79 -18.99 -1.51
N LEU A 123 5.33 -17.76 -1.27
CA LEU A 123 5.72 -16.97 -0.10
C LEU A 123 4.60 -16.02 0.33
N ALA A 124 4.34 -15.97 1.64
CA ALA A 124 3.42 -15.02 2.26
C ALA A 124 4.18 -14.17 3.29
N LEU A 125 4.10 -12.84 3.18
CA LEU A 125 4.88 -11.90 4.00
C LEU A 125 4.00 -10.80 4.58
N ASP A 126 4.36 -10.32 5.78
CA ASP A 126 3.63 -9.25 6.46
C ASP A 126 4.02 -7.85 6.01
N ASP A 127 5.14 -7.71 5.34
CA ASP A 127 5.67 -6.41 4.87
C ASP A 127 6.16 -6.46 3.42
N THR A 128 5.97 -5.34 2.72
CA THR A 128 6.33 -5.22 1.31
C THR A 128 7.84 -5.11 1.08
N GLU A 129 8.62 -4.60 2.03
CA GLU A 129 10.08 -4.53 1.87
C GLU A 129 10.71 -5.92 1.77
N SER A 130 10.27 -6.86 2.61
CA SER A 130 10.66 -8.26 2.48
C SER A 130 10.21 -8.85 1.14
N MET A 131 8.96 -8.56 0.72
CA MET A 131 8.44 -9.02 -0.58
C MET A 131 9.34 -8.55 -1.74
N LYS A 132 9.72 -7.27 -1.78
CA LYS A 132 10.61 -6.70 -2.78
C LYS A 132 11.93 -7.47 -2.91
N ARG A 133 12.53 -7.85 -1.77
CA ARG A 133 13.79 -8.63 -1.76
C ARG A 133 13.65 -9.98 -2.45
N TYR A 134 12.55 -10.68 -2.21
CA TYR A 134 12.33 -12.00 -2.83
C TYR A 134 11.92 -11.90 -4.30
N VAL A 135 11.23 -10.84 -4.71
CA VAL A 135 11.00 -10.54 -6.13
C VAL A 135 12.33 -10.25 -6.84
N GLU A 136 13.19 -9.43 -6.25
CA GLU A 136 14.49 -9.04 -6.81
C GLU A 136 15.38 -10.25 -7.12
N ILE A 137 15.39 -11.27 -6.25
CA ILE A 137 16.16 -12.49 -6.47
C ILE A 137 15.45 -13.54 -7.37
N GLY A 138 14.30 -13.19 -7.94
CA GLY A 138 13.58 -14.03 -8.90
C GLY A 138 12.82 -15.21 -8.30
N MET A 139 12.45 -15.16 -7.02
CA MET A 139 11.71 -16.24 -6.37
C MET A 139 10.25 -16.35 -6.86
N GLY A 140 9.71 -15.26 -7.42
CA GLY A 140 8.37 -15.17 -7.97
C GLY A 140 8.00 -13.72 -8.31
N VAL A 141 6.74 -13.50 -8.67
CA VAL A 141 6.19 -12.16 -8.89
C VAL A 141 5.37 -11.73 -7.68
N GLY A 142 5.49 -10.46 -7.29
CA GLY A 142 4.82 -9.88 -6.12
C GLY A 142 3.58 -9.08 -6.49
N ILE A 143 2.51 -9.14 -5.70
CA ILE A 143 1.37 -8.22 -5.81
C ILE A 143 1.31 -7.39 -4.53
N GLY A 144 1.48 -6.08 -4.66
CA GLY A 144 1.58 -5.14 -3.55
C GLY A 144 0.78 -3.85 -3.78
N ALA A 145 1.05 -2.84 -2.96
CA ALA A 145 0.45 -1.52 -3.03
C ALA A 145 1.47 -0.49 -3.56
N ASP A 146 1.03 0.40 -4.45
CA ASP A 146 1.91 1.39 -5.09
C ASP A 146 2.58 2.35 -4.10
N PHE A 147 1.91 2.73 -3.01
CA PHE A 147 2.48 3.63 -1.99
C PHE A 147 3.69 3.06 -1.22
N THR A 148 4.00 1.79 -1.40
CA THR A 148 5.19 1.16 -0.81
C THR A 148 6.40 1.22 -1.73
N LEU A 149 6.23 1.71 -2.97
CA LEU A 149 7.29 1.84 -3.96
C LEU A 149 8.04 3.15 -3.76
N HIS A 150 9.35 3.10 -3.94
CA HIS A 150 10.25 4.25 -3.92
C HIS A 150 10.90 4.44 -5.29
N ALA A 151 11.40 5.64 -5.57
CA ALA A 151 12.03 5.95 -6.85
C ALA A 151 13.19 4.98 -7.21
N GLU A 152 13.96 4.53 -6.22
CA GLU A 152 15.04 3.57 -6.39
C GLU A 152 14.58 2.17 -6.77
N ASP A 153 13.34 1.81 -6.47
CA ASP A 153 12.80 0.49 -6.74
C ASP A 153 12.65 0.22 -8.24
N HIS A 154 12.40 1.24 -9.06
CA HIS A 154 12.30 1.13 -10.51
C HIS A 154 13.58 0.63 -11.21
N HIS A 155 14.73 0.69 -10.54
CA HIS A 155 15.99 0.13 -11.03
C HIS A 155 16.22 -1.32 -10.58
N ARG A 156 15.48 -1.78 -9.59
CA ARG A 156 15.67 -3.10 -8.95
C ARG A 156 14.70 -4.15 -9.47
N PHE A 157 13.51 -3.75 -9.86
CA PHE A 157 12.49 -4.65 -10.38
C PHE A 157 11.54 -3.91 -11.34
N GLY A 158 10.80 -4.69 -12.13
CA GLY A 158 9.76 -4.16 -13.00
C GLY A 158 8.45 -3.97 -12.26
N VAL A 159 7.68 -2.97 -12.63
CA VAL A 159 6.38 -2.64 -12.02
C VAL A 159 5.32 -2.50 -13.10
N ALA A 160 4.17 -3.13 -12.91
CA ALA A 160 2.98 -2.92 -13.73
C ALA A 160 1.77 -2.57 -12.85
N ARG A 161 0.97 -1.59 -13.29
CA ARG A 161 -0.29 -1.23 -12.62
C ARG A 161 -1.36 -2.27 -12.90
N LEU A 162 -2.14 -2.60 -11.90
CA LEU A 162 -3.25 -3.55 -11.99
C LEU A 162 -4.62 -2.89 -11.76
N ASP A 163 -4.76 -1.60 -12.06
CA ASP A 163 -6.00 -0.82 -11.83
C ASP A 163 -7.20 -1.35 -12.63
N HIS A 164 -6.93 -1.95 -13.78
CA HIS A 164 -7.94 -2.58 -14.63
C HIS A 164 -8.46 -3.92 -14.05
N ILE A 165 -7.75 -4.50 -13.07
CA ILE A 165 -8.16 -5.73 -12.37
C ILE A 165 -8.68 -5.41 -10.96
N PHE A 166 -7.96 -4.53 -10.24
CA PHE A 166 -8.25 -4.20 -8.85
C PHE A 166 -8.58 -2.70 -8.72
N PRO A 167 -9.80 -2.35 -8.30
CA PRO A 167 -10.13 -0.97 -7.98
C PRO A 167 -9.20 -0.41 -6.90
N SER A 168 -8.96 0.91 -6.95
CA SER A 168 -8.19 1.62 -5.93
C SER A 168 -8.78 1.36 -4.55
N SER A 169 -7.90 1.29 -3.58
CA SER A 169 -8.22 1.11 -2.16
C SER A 169 -7.87 2.36 -1.37
N VAL A 170 -8.39 2.45 -0.16
CA VAL A 170 -8.23 3.62 0.71
C VAL A 170 -7.53 3.24 1.99
N ILE A 171 -6.56 4.04 2.39
CA ILE A 171 -6.00 4.07 3.74
C ILE A 171 -6.58 5.28 4.48
N GLY A 172 -6.89 5.09 5.74
CA GLY A 172 -7.41 6.15 6.60
C GLY A 172 -7.14 5.91 8.08
N VAL A 173 -7.70 6.80 8.87
CA VAL A 173 -7.71 6.70 10.34
C VAL A 173 -9.03 6.09 10.77
N CYS A 174 -8.96 5.02 11.53
CA CYS A 174 -10.09 4.35 12.16
C CYS A 174 -10.08 4.61 13.67
N THR A 175 -11.21 5.02 14.22
CA THR A 175 -11.43 5.27 15.65
C THR A 175 -12.72 4.60 16.13
N LEU A 176 -12.84 4.39 17.44
CA LEU A 176 -14.08 3.88 18.02
C LEU A 176 -15.12 5.00 18.05
N LYS A 177 -16.27 4.79 17.45
CA LYS A 177 -17.36 5.76 17.40
C LYS A 177 -17.87 6.08 18.80
N GLY A 178 -18.03 7.39 19.07
CA GLY A 178 -18.52 7.87 20.35
C GLY A 178 -17.49 7.78 21.51
N LYS A 179 -16.27 7.28 21.28
CA LYS A 179 -15.18 7.40 22.25
C LYS A 179 -14.70 8.85 22.26
N PHE A 180 -14.68 9.46 23.43
CA PHE A 180 -14.11 10.80 23.57
C PHE A 180 -12.62 10.74 23.24
N ALA A 181 -12.24 11.38 22.14
CA ALA A 181 -10.84 11.60 21.80
C ALA A 181 -10.34 12.82 22.58
N GLY A 182 -9.38 12.61 23.48
CA GLY A 182 -8.70 13.74 24.15
C GLY A 182 -8.03 14.64 23.11
N GLN A 183 -7.79 15.92 23.47
CA GLN A 183 -7.18 16.90 22.56
C GLN A 183 -5.89 16.41 21.91
N ALA A 184 -5.06 15.68 22.64
CA ALA A 184 -3.81 15.10 22.13
C ALA A 184 -4.05 14.10 20.99
N VAL A 185 -5.08 13.25 21.09
CA VAL A 185 -5.44 12.29 20.03
C VAL A 185 -5.94 13.02 18.79
N SER A 186 -6.78 14.04 18.95
CA SER A 186 -7.29 14.85 17.85
C SER A 186 -6.15 15.56 17.11
N ASN A 187 -5.24 16.22 17.85
CA ASN A 187 -4.08 16.90 17.28
C ASN A 187 -3.14 15.92 16.57
N PHE A 188 -2.95 14.71 17.14
CA PHE A 188 -2.15 13.66 16.48
C PHE A 188 -2.77 13.23 15.15
N ILE A 189 -4.10 12.98 15.13
CA ILE A 189 -4.81 12.60 13.90
C ILE A 189 -4.68 13.69 12.83
N GLU A 190 -4.83 14.95 13.21
CA GLU A 190 -4.74 16.08 12.28
C GLU A 190 -3.32 16.17 11.69
N MET A 191 -2.31 16.26 12.55
CA MET A 191 -0.90 16.37 12.14
C MET A 191 -0.47 15.20 11.24
N MET A 192 -0.77 13.96 11.64
CA MET A 192 -0.43 12.77 10.86
C MET A 192 -1.20 12.73 9.53
N SER A 193 -2.46 13.15 9.53
CA SER A 193 -3.27 13.20 8.31
C SER A 193 -2.69 14.17 7.28
N ASP A 194 -2.26 15.34 7.72
CA ASP A 194 -1.70 16.36 6.83
C ASP A 194 -0.33 15.93 6.29
N GLN A 195 0.51 15.32 7.14
CA GLN A 195 1.81 14.82 6.71
C GLN A 195 1.67 13.68 5.70
N ILE A 196 0.80 12.69 5.95
CA ILE A 196 0.61 11.55 5.05
C ILE A 196 0.04 12.04 3.72
N ARG A 197 -0.92 12.97 3.71
CA ARG A 197 -1.46 13.56 2.47
C ARG A 197 -0.40 14.35 1.71
N GLY A 198 0.44 15.14 2.39
CA GLY A 198 1.54 15.88 1.78
C GLY A 198 2.51 14.95 1.06
N PHE A 199 2.93 13.86 1.71
CA PHE A 199 3.81 12.86 1.13
C PHE A 199 3.22 12.23 -0.14
N HIS A 200 1.92 11.88 -0.12
CA HIS A 200 1.26 11.30 -1.30
C HIS A 200 1.03 12.30 -2.44
N ALA A 201 0.85 13.57 -2.14
CA ALA A 201 0.76 14.62 -3.16
C ALA A 201 2.10 14.81 -3.89
N GLU A 202 3.22 14.73 -3.18
CA GLU A 202 4.57 14.80 -3.77
C GLU A 202 4.88 13.60 -4.67
N LEU A 203 4.52 12.39 -4.26
CA LEU A 203 4.67 11.18 -5.08
C LEU A 203 3.85 11.24 -6.38
N SER A 204 2.61 11.72 -6.29
CA SER A 204 1.73 11.81 -7.46
C SER A 204 2.20 12.86 -8.47
N SER A 205 2.84 13.95 -8.04
CA SER A 205 3.41 14.97 -8.92
C SER A 205 4.71 14.53 -9.60
N GLY A 206 5.51 13.67 -8.94
CA GLY A 206 6.75 13.13 -9.50
C GLY A 206 6.54 12.10 -10.61
N ASP A 207 5.43 11.36 -10.60
CA ASP A 207 5.09 10.38 -11.63
C ASP A 207 4.63 11.04 -12.95
N GLU A 208 3.98 12.19 -12.90
CA GLU A 208 3.55 12.92 -14.10
C GLU A 208 4.74 13.47 -14.91
N ASP A 209 5.80 13.93 -14.25
CA ASP A 209 7.02 14.43 -14.90
C ASP A 209 7.85 13.31 -15.54
N ASN A 210 7.81 12.10 -15.04
CA ASN A 210 8.57 10.96 -15.56
C ASN A 210 7.90 10.31 -16.79
N VAL A 211 6.58 10.35 -16.89
CA VAL A 211 5.83 9.87 -18.05
C VAL A 211 5.98 10.86 -19.23
N ALA A 212 6.08 12.16 -18.98
CA ALA A 212 6.27 13.18 -20.01
C ALA A 212 7.68 13.15 -20.62
N SER A 213 8.71 12.72 -19.86
CA SER A 213 10.10 12.68 -20.35
C SER A 213 10.43 11.42 -21.17
N SER A 214 9.67 10.33 -21.02
CA SER A 214 9.85 9.09 -21.81
C SER A 214 9.16 9.11 -23.19
N GLY A 215 8.31 10.09 -23.46
CA GLY A 215 7.56 10.24 -24.72
C GLY A 215 8.23 11.09 -25.83
N LEU A 216 9.43 11.67 -25.60
CA LEU A 216 10.06 12.62 -26.53
C LEU A 216 11.36 12.13 -27.21
N ALA A 217 11.67 10.84 -27.12
CA ALA A 217 12.92 10.31 -27.71
C ALA A 217 12.66 9.32 -28.86
N GLU A 218 11.82 9.67 -29.86
CA GLU A 218 11.86 8.99 -31.16
C GLU A 218 11.10 9.78 -32.23
N VAL A 219 11.67 10.89 -32.68
CA VAL A 219 11.50 11.37 -34.09
C VAL A 219 12.71 12.24 -34.45
N GLY A 220 13.60 11.71 -35.24
CA GLY A 220 14.62 12.54 -35.89
C GLY A 220 15.84 11.76 -36.36
N SER A 221 15.78 11.23 -37.54
CA SER A 221 16.81 11.20 -38.56
C SER A 221 16.72 9.96 -39.46
N LYS A 222 16.06 10.10 -40.56
CA LYS A 222 16.50 9.52 -41.84
C LYS A 222 16.14 10.50 -42.96
N GLY A 223 17.15 11.05 -43.50
CA GLY A 223 17.17 11.84 -44.73
C GLY A 223 18.61 12.14 -45.10
N ASP A 224 19.12 11.37 -45.97
CA ASP A 224 20.00 11.46 -47.14
C ASP A 224 20.96 10.29 -47.18
#